data_b7cb1d0842fc69d4b237974209b0c937
#
_entry.id   b7cb1d0842fc69d4b237974209b0c937
#
_cell.length_a   1.000
_cell.length_b   1.000
_cell.length_c   1.000
_cell.angle_alpha   90.00
_cell.angle_beta   90.00
_cell.angle_gamma   90.00
#
_symmetry.space_group_name_H-M   'P 1'
#
loop_
_entity.id
_entity.type
_entity.pdbx_description
1 polymer ?
#
loop_
_entity_poly.entity_id
_entity_poly.type
_entity_poly.pdbx_seq_one_letter_code
_entity_poly.pdbx_strand_id
1 'polypeptide(L)'
;MIDQCRSDDSAFCHVLMTKYGFTEEQMHCAAERFKLGRSKSGKTIYWMIDDLGICHDGHIGSEAWVSTQIKHRYHDLIHLIPPTTHCFFGLHQVSQGDPMPIGIVESECSAVILSELQPKLTWLAYVYTANCTIEQFAPLQGYKVTLFPRTDPWQDTYVSFLELIDQVKHVYRDIDITVSAFLEDHASESQKSHHIDLVDFLFHTD
;
A
#
# COMPACT_ATOMS: atom_id res chain seq x y z
N MET A 1 -20.42 2.25 4.87
CA MET A 1 -19.99 1.24 3.88
C MET A 1 -18.80 0.44 4.39
N ILE A 2 -17.69 1.07 4.79
CA ILE A 2 -16.51 0.35 5.32
C ILE A 2 -16.90 -0.56 6.46
N ASP A 3 -17.55 -0.04 7.52
CA ASP A 3 -17.92 -0.83 8.69
C ASP A 3 -18.86 -2.00 8.40
N GLN A 4 -19.63 -1.94 7.32
CA GLN A 4 -20.51 -3.03 6.88
C GLN A 4 -19.76 -4.14 6.12
N CYS A 5 -18.56 -3.83 5.62
CA CYS A 5 -17.73 -4.76 4.85
C CYS A 5 -16.47 -5.18 5.62
N ARG A 6 -16.22 -4.61 6.82
CA ARG A 6 -15.07 -5.01 7.65
C ARG A 6 -15.13 -6.51 7.94
N SER A 7 -14.00 -7.17 7.77
CA SER A 7 -13.91 -8.60 7.99
C SER A 7 -12.45 -9.05 8.11
N ASP A 8 -12.21 -9.89 9.07
CA ASP A 8 -11.00 -10.70 9.25
C ASP A 8 -11.11 -12.10 8.61
N ASP A 9 -12.19 -12.34 7.85
CA ASP A 9 -12.48 -13.60 7.14
C ASP A 9 -12.46 -13.40 5.61
N SER A 10 -11.54 -12.59 5.11
CA SER A 10 -11.34 -12.39 3.68
C SER A 10 -10.30 -13.38 3.11
N ALA A 11 -10.29 -13.53 1.79
CA ALA A 11 -9.33 -14.41 1.13
C ALA A 11 -7.87 -14.15 1.53
N PHE A 12 -7.48 -12.88 1.69
CA PHE A 12 -6.12 -12.54 2.10
C PHE A 12 -5.85 -12.86 3.57
N CYS A 13 -6.84 -12.74 4.46
CA CYS A 13 -6.69 -13.16 5.86
C CYS A 13 -6.33 -14.65 5.97
N HIS A 14 -6.94 -15.49 5.15
CA HIS A 14 -6.55 -16.91 5.06
C HIS A 14 -5.13 -17.10 4.51
N VAL A 15 -4.71 -16.30 3.54
CA VAL A 15 -3.35 -16.32 2.99
C VAL A 15 -2.32 -15.91 4.04
N LEU A 16 -2.60 -14.90 4.88
CA LEU A 16 -1.71 -14.50 5.98
C LEU A 16 -1.40 -15.67 6.90
N MET A 17 -2.40 -16.45 7.28
CA MET A 17 -2.21 -17.61 8.15
C MET A 17 -1.55 -18.80 7.43
N THR A 18 -1.98 -19.14 6.21
CA THR A 18 -1.56 -20.37 5.53
C THR A 18 -0.23 -20.26 4.81
N LYS A 19 0.06 -19.10 4.22
CA LYS A 19 1.31 -18.87 3.45
C LYS A 19 2.38 -18.18 4.28
N TYR A 20 1.99 -17.19 5.09
CA TYR A 20 2.93 -16.36 5.83
C TYR A 20 3.07 -16.76 7.30
N GLY A 21 2.29 -17.73 7.77
CA GLY A 21 2.40 -18.30 9.11
C GLY A 21 1.94 -17.36 10.24
N PHE A 22 1.09 -16.39 9.94
CA PHE A 22 0.54 -15.51 10.96
C PHE A 22 -0.33 -16.30 11.94
N THR A 23 -0.24 -15.96 13.21
CA THR A 23 -1.23 -16.39 14.20
C THR A 23 -2.57 -15.72 13.91
N GLU A 24 -3.64 -16.29 14.45
CA GLU A 24 -4.99 -15.71 14.36
C GLU A 24 -5.03 -14.28 14.95
N GLU A 25 -4.32 -14.07 16.07
CA GLU A 25 -4.20 -12.75 16.69
C GLU A 25 -3.47 -11.73 15.79
N GLN A 26 -2.36 -12.10 15.18
CA GLN A 26 -1.63 -11.24 14.25
C GLN A 26 -2.48 -10.91 13.02
N MET A 27 -3.15 -11.90 12.45
CA MET A 27 -4.06 -11.70 11.32
C MET A 27 -5.19 -10.75 11.68
N HIS A 28 -5.83 -10.96 12.84
CA HIS A 28 -6.89 -10.08 13.34
C HIS A 28 -6.39 -8.64 13.55
N CYS A 29 -5.25 -8.46 14.23
CA CYS A 29 -4.64 -7.15 14.44
C CYS A 29 -4.32 -6.44 13.12
N ALA A 30 -3.76 -7.16 12.14
CA ALA A 30 -3.47 -6.60 10.82
C ALA A 30 -4.75 -6.20 10.06
N ALA A 31 -5.78 -7.05 10.08
CA ALA A 31 -7.07 -6.77 9.44
C ALA A 31 -7.75 -5.53 10.05
N GLU A 32 -7.72 -5.40 11.37
CA GLU A 32 -8.24 -4.23 12.09
C GLU A 32 -7.44 -2.95 11.78
N ARG A 33 -6.10 -3.04 11.83
CA ARG A 33 -5.20 -1.93 11.58
C ARG A 33 -5.42 -1.32 10.20
N PHE A 34 -5.55 -2.16 9.18
CA PHE A 34 -5.76 -1.73 7.80
C PHE A 34 -7.24 -1.62 7.41
N LYS A 35 -8.16 -1.89 8.35
CA LYS A 35 -9.61 -1.88 8.10
C LYS A 35 -10.00 -2.75 6.90
N LEU A 36 -9.38 -3.94 6.78
CA LEU A 36 -9.64 -4.81 5.65
C LEU A 36 -11.12 -5.15 5.53
N GLY A 37 -11.61 -5.22 4.30
CA GLY A 37 -12.97 -5.56 3.99
C GLY A 37 -13.10 -6.91 3.29
N ARG A 38 -14.33 -7.41 3.20
CA ARG A 38 -14.68 -8.63 2.46
C ARG A 38 -15.80 -8.32 1.48
N SER A 39 -15.57 -8.67 0.21
CA SER A 39 -16.59 -8.58 -0.82
C SER A 39 -17.60 -9.73 -0.69
N LYS A 40 -18.73 -9.65 -1.39
CA LYS A 40 -19.72 -10.72 -1.42
C LYS A 40 -19.18 -12.05 -1.95
N SER A 41 -18.14 -12.00 -2.77
CA SER A 41 -17.44 -13.17 -3.31
C SER A 41 -16.30 -13.69 -2.41
N GLY A 42 -16.12 -13.13 -1.21
CA GLY A 42 -15.07 -13.52 -0.28
C GLY A 42 -13.71 -12.86 -0.52
N LYS A 43 -13.56 -12.05 -1.57
CA LYS A 43 -12.31 -11.33 -1.87
C LYS A 43 -12.07 -10.20 -0.89
N THR A 44 -10.80 -9.92 -0.62
CA THR A 44 -10.39 -8.81 0.25
C THR A 44 -10.65 -7.47 -0.42
N ILE A 45 -11.09 -6.50 0.37
CA ILE A 45 -11.21 -5.10 -0.03
C ILE A 45 -10.15 -4.30 0.73
N TYR A 46 -9.30 -3.58 0.00
CA TYR A 46 -8.30 -2.66 0.52
C TYR A 46 -8.81 -1.23 0.35
N TRP A 47 -9.17 -0.58 1.46
CA TRP A 47 -9.78 0.75 1.44
C TRP A 47 -8.73 1.85 1.39
N MET A 48 -8.88 2.79 0.46
CA MET A 48 -8.08 4.01 0.36
C MET A 48 -8.65 5.07 1.28
N ILE A 49 -8.14 5.12 2.50
CA ILE A 49 -8.60 6.03 3.56
C ILE A 49 -7.48 7.00 3.86
N ASP A 50 -7.75 8.30 3.77
CA ASP A 50 -6.77 9.35 4.04
C ASP A 50 -6.50 9.56 5.54
N ASP A 51 -5.59 10.48 5.84
CA ASP A 51 -5.19 10.87 7.19
C ASP A 51 -6.30 11.58 7.99
N LEU A 52 -7.36 12.05 7.31
CA LEU A 52 -8.57 12.59 7.92
C LEU A 52 -9.65 11.52 8.15
N GLY A 53 -9.41 10.27 7.76
CA GLY A 53 -10.33 9.16 7.86
C GLY A 53 -11.40 9.12 6.76
N ILE A 54 -11.24 9.90 5.69
CA ILE A 54 -12.16 9.91 4.55
C ILE A 54 -11.78 8.78 3.61
N CYS A 55 -12.75 7.94 3.25
CA CYS A 55 -12.55 6.89 2.26
C CYS A 55 -12.79 7.42 0.85
N HIS A 56 -11.76 7.37 0.02
CA HIS A 56 -11.79 7.79 -1.37
C HIS A 56 -12.25 6.68 -2.31
N ASP A 57 -11.77 5.45 -2.10
CA ASP A 57 -12.11 4.29 -2.91
C ASP A 57 -11.74 2.99 -2.20
N GLY A 58 -11.87 1.85 -2.87
CA GLY A 58 -11.43 0.54 -2.41
C GLY A 58 -10.97 -0.33 -3.57
N HIS A 59 -9.91 -1.08 -3.36
CA HIS A 59 -9.38 -2.05 -4.30
C HIS A 59 -9.79 -3.47 -3.90
N ILE A 60 -10.35 -4.25 -4.85
CA ILE A 60 -10.82 -5.62 -4.58
C ILE A 60 -9.82 -6.61 -5.16
N GLY A 61 -8.91 -7.08 -4.34
CA GLY A 61 -7.84 -7.98 -4.78
C GLY A 61 -7.07 -7.38 -5.96
N SER A 62 -6.71 -8.20 -6.94
CA SER A 62 -6.03 -7.76 -8.17
C SER A 62 -6.98 -7.31 -9.29
N GLU A 63 -8.29 -7.24 -9.07
CA GLU A 63 -9.24 -7.28 -10.20
C GLU A 63 -10.00 -5.99 -10.46
N ALA A 64 -10.34 -5.19 -9.47
CA ALA A 64 -11.18 -3.99 -9.70
C ALA A 64 -11.24 -3.02 -8.52
N TRP A 65 -11.42 -1.75 -8.84
CA TRP A 65 -11.79 -0.72 -7.87
C TRP A 65 -13.27 -0.81 -7.51
N VAL A 66 -13.62 -0.51 -6.26
CA VAL A 66 -15.01 -0.47 -5.79
C VAL A 66 -15.81 0.55 -6.58
N SER A 67 -15.24 1.72 -6.86
CA SER A 67 -15.85 2.76 -7.69
C SER A 67 -16.20 2.24 -9.11
N THR A 68 -15.36 1.37 -9.69
CA THR A 68 -15.65 0.75 -10.99
C THR A 68 -16.86 -0.17 -10.91
N GLN A 69 -16.99 -0.95 -9.84
CA GLN A 69 -18.17 -1.80 -9.65
C GLN A 69 -19.44 -1.00 -9.39
N ILE A 70 -19.34 0.11 -8.67
CA ILE A 70 -20.44 1.05 -8.47
C ILE A 70 -20.86 1.67 -9.82
N LYS A 71 -19.90 2.06 -10.66
CA LYS A 71 -20.16 2.58 -12.03
C LYS A 71 -20.94 1.58 -12.88
N HIS A 72 -20.60 0.30 -12.83
CA HIS A 72 -21.34 -0.73 -13.55
C HIS A 72 -22.78 -0.91 -13.07
N ARG A 73 -23.04 -0.64 -11.80
CA ARG A 73 -24.38 -0.78 -11.21
C ARG A 73 -25.26 0.47 -11.37
N TYR A 74 -24.66 1.67 -11.48
CA TYR A 74 -25.35 2.97 -11.50
C TYR A 74 -24.78 3.86 -12.62
N HIS A 75 -24.89 3.39 -13.86
CA HIS A 75 -24.33 4.02 -15.04
C HIS A 75 -24.67 5.52 -15.17
N ASP A 76 -25.84 5.95 -14.72
CA ASP A 76 -26.32 7.32 -14.83
C ASP A 76 -25.78 8.28 -13.77
N LEU A 77 -25.08 7.78 -12.73
CA LEU A 77 -24.52 8.58 -11.65
C LEU A 77 -23.00 8.79 -11.76
N ILE A 78 -22.37 8.30 -12.82
CA ILE A 78 -20.90 8.37 -13.04
C ILE A 78 -20.37 9.80 -12.99
N HIS A 79 -21.16 10.78 -13.42
CA HIS A 79 -20.76 12.19 -13.47
C HIS A 79 -20.71 12.86 -12.09
N LEU A 80 -21.26 12.23 -11.05
CA LEU A 80 -21.32 12.77 -9.69
C LEU A 80 -20.19 12.23 -8.79
N ILE A 81 -19.41 11.24 -9.25
CA ILE A 81 -18.26 10.71 -8.52
C ILE A 81 -17.04 11.52 -8.97
N PRO A 82 -16.48 12.40 -8.14
CA PRO A 82 -15.26 13.11 -8.51
C PRO A 82 -14.16 12.09 -8.84
N PRO A 83 -13.20 12.45 -9.74
CA PRO A 83 -12.02 11.62 -9.94
C PRO A 83 -11.38 11.41 -8.57
N THR A 84 -11.32 10.17 -8.12
CA THR A 84 -10.78 9.83 -6.82
C THR A 84 -9.29 10.17 -6.83
N THR A 85 -8.91 11.15 -6.04
CA THR A 85 -7.51 11.37 -5.67
C THR A 85 -7.13 10.17 -4.80
N HIS A 86 -6.43 9.22 -5.38
CA HIS A 86 -5.96 8.06 -4.62
C HIS A 86 -4.94 8.54 -3.59
N CYS A 87 -5.18 8.26 -2.32
CA CYS A 87 -4.18 8.37 -1.26
C CYS A 87 -3.38 7.06 -1.16
N PHE A 88 -2.29 7.05 -0.42
CA PHE A 88 -1.62 5.78 -0.09
C PHE A 88 -2.56 4.88 0.71
N PHE A 89 -2.55 3.58 0.39
CA PHE A 89 -3.19 2.60 1.25
C PHE A 89 -2.55 2.60 2.63
N GLY A 90 -3.35 2.57 3.68
CA GLY A 90 -2.87 2.63 5.06
C GLY A 90 -2.64 4.04 5.61
N LEU A 91 -2.83 5.11 4.82
CA LEU A 91 -2.56 6.51 5.22
C LEU A 91 -3.31 6.92 6.49
N HIS A 92 -4.49 6.39 6.74
CA HIS A 92 -5.27 6.65 7.96
C HIS A 92 -4.57 6.23 9.27
N GLN A 93 -3.46 5.50 9.20
CA GLN A 93 -2.63 5.13 10.35
C GLN A 93 -1.63 6.24 10.71
N VAL A 94 -1.38 7.16 9.79
CA VAL A 94 -0.48 8.29 10.01
C VAL A 94 -1.22 9.31 10.86
N SER A 95 -0.90 9.35 12.16
CA SER A 95 -1.51 10.31 13.08
C SER A 95 -0.53 11.43 13.43
N GLN A 96 -1.02 12.67 13.40
CA GLN A 96 -0.25 13.81 13.89
C GLN A 96 0.05 13.62 15.37
N GLY A 97 1.32 13.47 15.72
CA GLY A 97 1.79 13.39 17.12
C GLY A 97 2.56 12.12 17.50
N ASP A 98 2.53 11.09 16.69
CA ASP A 98 3.39 9.93 16.85
C ASP A 98 4.31 9.80 15.63
N PRO A 99 5.57 10.26 15.71
CA PRO A 99 6.48 10.34 14.57
C PRO A 99 7.11 8.97 14.23
N MET A 100 6.33 7.91 14.19
CA MET A 100 6.85 6.63 13.69
C MET A 100 7.34 6.79 12.25
N PRO A 101 8.53 6.27 11.92
CA PRO A 101 9.00 6.28 10.55
C PRO A 101 8.03 5.52 9.63
N ILE A 102 7.95 5.95 8.38
CA ILE A 102 7.02 5.41 7.40
C ILE A 102 7.80 4.60 6.36
N GLY A 103 7.35 3.37 6.11
CA GLY A 103 7.77 2.56 4.99
C GLY A 103 6.68 2.54 3.92
N ILE A 104 7.05 2.77 2.65
CA ILE A 104 6.11 2.71 1.53
C ILE A 104 6.55 1.60 0.57
N VAL A 105 5.64 0.67 0.27
CA VAL A 105 5.83 -0.46 -0.65
C VAL A 105 4.84 -0.42 -1.81
N GLU A 106 4.99 -1.31 -2.78
CA GLU A 106 4.11 -1.32 -3.95
C GLU A 106 2.70 -1.82 -3.61
N SER A 107 2.60 -2.98 -2.96
CA SER A 107 1.31 -3.66 -2.82
C SER A 107 0.71 -3.52 -1.42
N GLU A 108 -0.61 -3.49 -1.35
CA GLU A 108 -1.37 -3.49 -0.10
C GLU A 108 -1.06 -4.74 0.73
N CYS A 109 -0.92 -5.89 0.06
CA CYS A 109 -0.55 -7.14 0.72
C CYS A 109 0.78 -7.02 1.44
N SER A 110 1.79 -6.44 0.78
CA SER A 110 3.12 -6.26 1.34
C SER A 110 3.11 -5.29 2.51
N ALA A 111 2.34 -4.20 2.44
CA ALA A 111 2.20 -3.28 3.57
C ALA A 111 1.59 -3.98 4.79
N VAL A 112 0.55 -4.79 4.60
CA VAL A 112 -0.09 -5.54 5.69
C VAL A 112 0.87 -6.56 6.30
N ILE A 113 1.61 -7.34 5.49
CA ILE A 113 2.56 -8.35 5.97
C ILE A 113 3.69 -7.68 6.75
N LEU A 114 4.28 -6.63 6.19
CA LEU A 114 5.40 -5.92 6.81
C LEU A 114 5.02 -5.23 8.11
N SER A 115 3.76 -4.84 8.28
CA SER A 115 3.31 -4.23 9.53
C SER A 115 3.43 -5.15 10.74
N GLU A 116 3.35 -6.46 10.53
CA GLU A 116 3.56 -7.46 11.59
C GLU A 116 5.03 -7.90 11.70
N LEU A 117 5.76 -7.92 10.59
CA LEU A 117 7.18 -8.30 10.59
C LEU A 117 8.10 -7.18 11.09
N GLN A 118 7.74 -5.93 10.81
CA GLN A 118 8.51 -4.74 11.17
C GLN A 118 7.59 -3.66 11.79
N PRO A 119 7.08 -3.91 13.01
CA PRO A 119 6.09 -3.04 13.65
C PRO A 119 6.65 -1.68 14.11
N LYS A 120 7.94 -1.42 13.88
CA LYS A 120 8.59 -0.13 14.18
C LYS A 120 8.40 0.92 13.08
N LEU A 121 7.76 0.55 11.98
CA LEU A 121 7.38 1.46 10.90
C LEU A 121 5.87 1.43 10.70
N THR A 122 5.30 2.59 10.31
CA THR A 122 3.96 2.63 9.71
C THR A 122 4.09 2.27 8.24
N TRP A 123 3.42 1.21 7.80
CA TRP A 123 3.52 0.72 6.43
C TRP A 123 2.37 1.21 5.56
N LEU A 124 2.73 1.79 4.43
CA LEU A 124 1.80 2.29 3.40
C LEU A 124 2.05 1.57 2.07
N ALA A 125 1.09 1.65 1.13
CA ALA A 125 1.30 1.18 -0.23
C ALA A 125 0.83 2.20 -1.27
N TYR A 126 1.58 2.29 -2.41
CA TYR A 126 1.23 3.17 -3.54
C TYR A 126 0.38 2.48 -4.61
N VAL A 127 0.21 1.17 -4.54
CA VAL A 127 -0.63 0.28 -5.36
C VAL A 127 -0.20 0.14 -6.82
N TYR A 128 0.11 1.22 -7.52
CA TYR A 128 0.67 1.20 -8.88
C TYR A 128 1.61 2.38 -9.06
N THR A 129 2.81 2.14 -9.58
CA THR A 129 3.82 3.18 -9.85
C THR A 129 3.27 4.33 -10.70
N ALA A 130 2.51 4.02 -11.75
CA ALA A 130 1.89 5.01 -12.63
C ALA A 130 0.87 5.93 -11.95
N ASN A 131 0.40 5.56 -10.75
CA ASN A 131 -0.59 6.33 -9.98
C ASN A 131 0.04 7.08 -8.81
N CYS A 132 1.36 6.98 -8.62
CA CYS A 132 2.05 7.68 -7.54
C CYS A 132 2.33 9.13 -7.98
N THR A 133 1.64 10.08 -7.35
CA THR A 133 1.74 11.51 -7.67
C THR A 133 2.36 12.30 -6.52
N ILE A 134 2.90 13.48 -6.83
CA ILE A 134 3.55 14.35 -5.84
C ILE A 134 2.59 14.71 -4.70
N GLU A 135 1.33 14.97 -5.01
CA GLU A 135 0.30 15.40 -4.06
C GLU A 135 0.03 14.38 -2.95
N GLN A 136 0.20 13.09 -3.24
CA GLN A 136 0.01 12.02 -2.26
C GLN A 136 1.00 12.09 -1.09
N PHE A 137 2.15 12.74 -1.29
CA PHE A 137 3.17 12.90 -0.25
C PHE A 137 2.90 14.09 0.70
N ALA A 138 1.94 14.95 0.39
CA ALA A 138 1.63 16.11 1.24
C ALA A 138 1.35 15.77 2.71
N PRO A 139 0.57 14.72 3.05
CA PRO A 139 0.34 14.32 4.44
C PRO A 139 1.56 13.75 5.17
N LEU A 140 2.63 13.43 4.44
CA LEU A 140 3.84 12.80 4.99
C LEU A 140 4.92 13.80 5.41
N GLN A 141 4.65 15.11 5.30
CA GLN A 141 5.57 16.15 5.75
C GLN A 141 5.78 16.05 7.28
N GLY A 142 7.03 16.15 7.72
CA GLY A 142 7.41 16.01 9.12
C GLY A 142 7.67 14.56 9.56
N TYR A 143 7.46 13.58 8.69
CA TYR A 143 7.81 12.19 8.95
C TYR A 143 9.08 11.79 8.23
N LYS A 144 9.80 10.81 8.80
CA LYS A 144 10.88 10.12 8.10
C LYS A 144 10.28 9.02 7.23
N VAL A 145 10.41 9.14 5.91
CA VAL A 145 9.79 8.25 4.93
C VAL A 145 10.87 7.48 4.16
N THR A 146 10.69 6.18 4.04
CA THR A 146 11.52 5.33 3.16
C THR A 146 10.62 4.60 2.18
N LEU A 147 10.85 4.80 0.89
CA LEU A 147 10.15 4.11 -0.17
C LEU A 147 10.97 2.89 -0.60
N PHE A 148 10.32 1.73 -0.66
CA PHE A 148 10.91 0.45 -1.05
C PHE A 148 10.29 0.00 -2.38
N PRO A 149 10.85 0.42 -3.53
CA PRO A 149 10.36 -0.02 -4.83
C PRO A 149 10.61 -1.52 -5.00
N ARG A 150 9.81 -2.17 -5.83
CA ARG A 150 10.17 -3.48 -6.36
C ARG A 150 11.43 -3.35 -7.21
N THR A 151 12.19 -4.42 -7.35
CA THR A 151 13.33 -4.45 -8.26
C THR A 151 12.94 -4.92 -9.65
N ASP A 152 13.75 -4.60 -10.64
CA ASP A 152 13.66 -5.08 -12.02
C ASP A 152 15.07 -5.15 -12.66
N PRO A 153 15.24 -5.90 -13.78
CA PRO A 153 16.57 -6.10 -14.40
C PRO A 153 17.28 -4.83 -14.85
N TRP A 154 16.55 -3.75 -15.07
CA TRP A 154 17.07 -2.49 -15.60
C TRP A 154 17.09 -1.37 -14.58
N GLN A 155 16.61 -1.62 -13.36
CA GLN A 155 16.44 -0.62 -12.29
C GLN A 155 15.48 0.52 -12.66
N ASP A 156 14.59 0.30 -13.64
CA ASP A 156 13.69 1.35 -14.15
C ASP A 156 12.75 1.85 -13.05
N THR A 157 12.23 0.94 -12.23
CA THR A 157 11.34 1.29 -11.11
C THR A 157 12.07 2.13 -10.07
N TYR A 158 13.28 1.71 -9.69
CA TYR A 158 14.12 2.43 -8.73
C TYR A 158 14.46 3.84 -9.21
N VAL A 159 14.92 3.98 -10.46
CA VAL A 159 15.29 5.27 -11.08
C VAL A 159 14.07 6.18 -11.17
N SER A 160 12.91 5.66 -11.60
CA SER A 160 11.66 6.42 -11.67
C SER A 160 11.25 7.01 -10.31
N PHE A 161 11.44 6.24 -9.22
CA PHE A 161 11.17 6.75 -7.88
C PHE A 161 12.21 7.76 -7.40
N LEU A 162 13.46 7.64 -7.76
CA LEU A 162 14.47 8.68 -7.48
C LEU A 162 14.05 10.01 -8.11
N GLU A 163 13.62 10.00 -9.38
CA GLU A 163 13.14 11.19 -10.09
C GLU A 163 11.88 11.77 -9.47
N LEU A 164 10.91 10.93 -9.08
CA LEU A 164 9.70 11.37 -8.40
C LEU A 164 10.03 12.03 -7.06
N ILE A 165 10.89 11.40 -6.24
CA ILE A 165 11.25 11.91 -4.92
C ILE A 165 12.04 13.22 -5.01
N ASP A 166 12.83 13.42 -6.04
CA ASP A 166 13.47 14.72 -6.30
C ASP A 166 12.41 15.82 -6.53
N GLN A 167 11.40 15.53 -7.33
CA GLN A 167 10.27 16.44 -7.55
C GLN A 167 9.47 16.69 -6.26
N VAL A 168 9.19 15.65 -5.47
CA VAL A 168 8.51 15.77 -4.18
C VAL A 168 9.26 16.70 -3.23
N LYS A 169 10.59 16.56 -3.13
CA LYS A 169 11.43 17.44 -2.29
C LYS A 169 11.48 18.89 -2.79
N HIS A 170 11.32 19.09 -4.09
CA HIS A 170 11.21 20.43 -4.65
C HIS A 170 9.91 21.14 -4.22
N VAL A 171 8.81 20.40 -4.13
CA VAL A 171 7.50 20.92 -3.74
C VAL A 171 7.38 20.99 -2.21
N TYR A 172 7.75 19.94 -1.50
CA TYR A 172 7.64 19.80 -0.05
C TYR A 172 9.04 19.81 0.58
N ARG A 173 9.58 20.99 0.88
CA ARG A 173 10.97 21.18 1.33
C ARG A 173 11.31 20.53 2.66
N ASP A 174 10.31 20.35 3.51
CA ASP A 174 10.48 19.80 4.86
C ASP A 174 10.20 18.29 4.93
N ILE A 175 10.09 17.61 3.78
CA ILE A 175 9.90 16.17 3.74
C ILE A 175 11.25 15.43 3.84
N ASP A 176 11.38 14.55 4.85
CA ASP A 176 12.54 13.64 4.99
C ASP A 176 12.20 12.30 4.31
N ILE A 177 12.43 12.23 3.00
CA ILE A 177 12.10 11.05 2.20
C ILE A 177 13.31 10.53 1.42
N THR A 178 13.45 9.19 1.40
CA THR A 178 14.51 8.48 0.68
C THR A 178 13.93 7.29 -0.09
N VAL A 179 14.64 6.86 -1.14
CA VAL A 179 14.37 5.60 -1.86
C VAL A 179 15.40 4.57 -1.41
N SER A 180 14.94 3.39 -1.01
CA SER A 180 15.82 2.30 -0.59
C SER A 180 16.42 1.59 -1.80
N ALA A 181 17.73 1.48 -1.84
CA ALA A 181 18.44 0.64 -2.81
C ALA A 181 18.56 -0.83 -2.37
N PHE A 182 17.92 -1.21 -1.26
CA PHE A 182 18.11 -2.52 -0.64
C PHE A 182 17.91 -3.69 -1.61
N LEU A 183 16.82 -3.69 -2.39
CA LEU A 183 16.56 -4.75 -3.36
C LEU A 183 17.53 -4.70 -4.54
N GLU A 184 17.94 -3.50 -4.99
CA GLU A 184 18.91 -3.35 -6.06
C GLU A 184 20.28 -3.92 -5.68
N ASP A 185 20.66 -3.77 -4.42
CA ASP A 185 21.95 -4.21 -3.90
C ASP A 185 22.00 -5.70 -3.54
N HIS A 186 20.86 -6.31 -3.21
CA HIS A 186 20.82 -7.65 -2.59
C HIS A 186 20.06 -8.71 -3.41
N ALA A 187 19.15 -8.32 -4.31
CA ALA A 187 18.40 -9.28 -5.11
C ALA A 187 19.28 -9.93 -6.17
N SER A 188 19.14 -11.23 -6.37
CA SER A 188 19.79 -11.97 -7.46
C SER A 188 19.21 -11.57 -8.83
N GLU A 189 19.94 -11.85 -9.91
CA GLU A 189 19.45 -11.60 -11.27
C GLU A 189 18.15 -12.36 -11.57
N SER A 190 17.98 -13.55 -11.00
CA SER A 190 16.72 -14.30 -11.07
C SER A 190 15.58 -13.55 -10.40
N GLN A 191 15.79 -13.06 -9.19
CA GLN A 191 14.81 -12.29 -8.44
C GLN A 191 14.46 -10.98 -9.15
N LYS A 192 15.44 -10.26 -9.70
CA LYS A 192 15.21 -9.06 -10.51
C LYS A 192 14.37 -9.35 -11.75
N SER A 193 14.61 -10.47 -12.43
CA SER A 193 13.83 -10.88 -13.62
C SER A 193 12.36 -11.20 -13.28
N HIS A 194 12.06 -11.53 -12.02
CA HIS A 194 10.70 -11.76 -11.53
C HIS A 194 10.05 -10.50 -10.93
N HIS A 195 10.74 -9.36 -10.96
CA HIS A 195 10.22 -8.09 -10.45
C HIS A 195 9.74 -8.17 -9.01
N ILE A 196 10.53 -8.80 -8.13
CA ILE A 196 10.13 -9.06 -6.75
C ILE A 196 10.06 -7.77 -5.92
N ASP A 197 9.17 -7.79 -4.94
CA ASP A 197 9.08 -6.77 -3.89
C ASP A 197 9.82 -7.19 -2.61
N LEU A 198 9.74 -6.35 -1.58
CA LEU A 198 10.41 -6.59 -0.31
C LEU A 198 9.89 -7.85 0.41
N VAL A 199 8.60 -8.16 0.31
CA VAL A 199 8.01 -9.38 0.90
C VAL A 199 8.45 -10.61 0.14
N ASP A 200 8.45 -10.55 -1.19
CA ASP A 200 8.96 -11.65 -2.01
C ASP A 200 10.42 -11.96 -1.66
N PHE A 201 11.27 -10.93 -1.50
CA PHE A 201 12.66 -11.11 -1.08
C PHE A 201 12.80 -11.81 0.27
N LEU A 202 11.93 -11.47 1.24
CA LEU A 202 12.00 -12.06 2.59
C LEU A 202 11.50 -13.50 2.65
N PHE A 203 10.58 -13.90 1.78
CA PHE A 203 9.92 -15.22 1.85
C PHE A 203 10.28 -16.18 0.72
N HIS A 204 10.86 -15.71 -0.39
CA HIS A 204 11.37 -16.58 -1.45
C HIS A 204 12.90 -16.73 -1.27
N THR A 205 13.30 -17.78 -0.60
CA THR A 205 14.67 -18.31 -0.74
C THR A 205 14.77 -19.00 -2.09
N ASP A 206 15.77 -18.60 -2.88
CA ASP A 206 16.16 -19.26 -4.14
C ASP A 206 16.32 -20.79 -3.99
#